data_502b8cacb9d967937685855d58b57ad8
#
_entry.id   502b8cacb9d967937685855d58b57ad8
#
_cell.length_a   1.000
_cell.length_b   1.000
_cell.length_c   1.000
_cell.angle_alpha   90.00
_cell.angle_beta   90.00
_cell.angle_gamma   90.00
#
_symmetry.space_group_name_H-M   'P 1'
#
loop_
_entity.id
_entity.type
_entity.pdbx_description
1 polymer ?
#
loop_
_entity_poly.entity_id
_entity_poly.type
_entity_poly.pdbx_seq_one_letter_code
_entity_poly.pdbx_strand_id
1 'polypeptide(L)'
;MHACGHDTHITILLGTAKVLAAMKDELTVTVRFLFQPAEEEIANSGATYMKDEPLVKECERLIALHIWSKIPVGTASLRYGPVMSAADTFDVYIEGKGGHGALPHQTIDPIVAGAEFVNALQTVVSREVNPLEPAVLSVTTFQAGTTSNVIPASAHLSGTARTFSPTLREAYPGILRRVARGVGETSRAKIRTEYHFGPPPTINDAACVDTGRRACETVFGKDHVVDWELQMGGEDFAKYDNPKALLLLGGGFADASRRYPQHSPHYDIDERALLLGVEY
;
A
#
# COMPACT_ATOMS: atom_id res chain seq x y z
N MET A 1 -18.77 5.47 7.21
CA MET A 1 -18.12 6.76 6.90
C MET A 1 -16.99 6.48 5.91
N HIS A 2 -16.62 7.46 5.06
CA HIS A 2 -15.49 7.36 4.16
C HIS A 2 -14.20 7.79 4.88
N ALA A 3 -13.62 6.90 5.66
CA ALA A 3 -12.45 7.21 6.51
C ALA A 3 -11.12 7.30 5.73
N CYS A 4 -11.12 7.10 4.42
CA CYS A 4 -10.00 7.35 3.50
C CYS A 4 -10.28 8.51 2.53
N GLY A 5 -11.49 9.06 2.50
CA GLY A 5 -11.85 10.24 1.71
C GLY A 5 -12.14 9.96 0.23
N HIS A 6 -12.45 8.71 -0.15
CA HIS A 6 -12.72 8.34 -1.55
C HIS A 6 -13.97 9.02 -2.13
N ASP A 7 -14.94 9.40 -1.29
CA ASP A 7 -16.08 10.24 -1.67
C ASP A 7 -15.63 11.61 -2.20
N THR A 8 -14.56 12.16 -1.63
CA THR A 8 -13.98 13.43 -2.11
C THR A 8 -13.30 13.27 -3.47
N HIS A 9 -12.64 12.14 -3.74
CA HIS A 9 -12.03 11.84 -5.05
C HIS A 9 -13.09 11.80 -6.14
N ILE A 10 -14.23 11.12 -5.88
CA ILE A 10 -15.37 11.08 -6.81
C ILE A 10 -15.94 12.48 -7.04
N THR A 11 -16.10 13.26 -5.97
CA THR A 11 -16.64 14.63 -6.04
C THR A 11 -15.74 15.53 -6.86
N ILE A 12 -14.42 15.48 -6.64
CA ILE A 12 -13.43 16.24 -7.40
C ILE A 12 -13.48 15.84 -8.87
N LEU A 13 -13.47 14.54 -9.18
CA LEU A 13 -13.47 14.07 -10.55
C LEU A 13 -14.76 14.44 -11.31
N LEU A 14 -15.92 14.40 -10.65
CA LEU A 14 -17.19 14.88 -11.19
C LEU A 14 -17.17 16.40 -11.45
N GLY A 15 -16.60 17.17 -10.53
CA GLY A 15 -16.41 18.61 -10.69
C GLY A 15 -15.52 18.93 -11.90
N THR A 16 -14.38 18.26 -12.00
CA THR A 16 -13.44 18.36 -13.12
C THR A 16 -14.12 18.00 -14.45
N ALA A 17 -14.88 16.88 -14.47
CA ALA A 17 -15.61 16.48 -15.68
C ALA A 17 -16.62 17.55 -16.13
N LYS A 18 -17.33 18.17 -15.19
CA LYS A 18 -18.29 19.25 -15.48
C LYS A 18 -17.59 20.50 -16.06
N VAL A 19 -16.46 20.89 -15.48
CA VAL A 19 -15.68 22.06 -15.96
C VAL A 19 -15.14 21.78 -17.35
N LEU A 20 -14.45 20.66 -17.57
CA LEU A 20 -13.87 20.31 -18.86
C LEU A 20 -14.94 20.09 -19.95
N ALA A 21 -16.11 19.57 -19.61
CA ALA A 21 -17.22 19.45 -20.56
C ALA A 21 -17.73 20.83 -21.02
N ALA A 22 -17.71 21.84 -20.16
CA ALA A 22 -18.08 23.20 -20.51
C ALA A 22 -17.03 23.88 -21.41
N MET A 23 -15.76 23.43 -21.31
CA MET A 23 -14.62 23.95 -22.08
C MET A 23 -14.21 23.02 -23.23
N LYS A 24 -15.05 22.06 -23.64
CA LYS A 24 -14.69 21.00 -24.58
C LYS A 24 -14.09 21.50 -25.90
N ASP A 25 -14.52 22.66 -26.39
CA ASP A 25 -14.07 23.23 -27.66
C ASP A 25 -12.68 23.92 -27.54
N GLU A 26 -12.19 24.09 -26.30
CA GLU A 26 -10.87 24.64 -25.98
C GLU A 26 -9.83 23.52 -25.72
N LEU A 27 -10.29 22.29 -25.55
CA LEU A 27 -9.39 21.14 -25.25
C LEU A 27 -8.66 20.72 -26.53
N THR A 28 -7.33 20.61 -26.39
CA THR A 28 -6.43 20.12 -27.46
C THR A 28 -6.11 18.62 -27.33
N VAL A 29 -6.62 17.98 -26.27
CA VAL A 29 -6.40 16.58 -25.97
C VAL A 29 -7.71 15.88 -25.60
N THR A 30 -7.75 14.57 -25.76
CA THR A 30 -8.86 13.74 -25.25
C THR A 30 -8.65 13.47 -23.77
N VAL A 31 -9.64 13.77 -22.94
CA VAL A 31 -9.64 13.47 -21.52
C VAL A 31 -10.60 12.32 -21.23
N ARG A 32 -10.13 11.30 -20.55
CA ARG A 32 -10.92 10.16 -20.09
C ARG A 32 -11.03 10.17 -18.56
N PHE A 33 -12.24 10.10 -18.04
CA PHE A 33 -12.50 10.05 -16.61
C PHE A 33 -12.66 8.60 -16.18
N LEU A 34 -11.81 8.14 -15.27
CA LEU A 34 -11.80 6.78 -14.76
C LEU A 34 -12.37 6.76 -13.34
N PHE A 35 -13.63 6.31 -13.19
CA PHE A 35 -14.26 6.09 -11.89
C PHE A 35 -14.03 4.65 -11.46
N GLN A 36 -12.98 4.42 -10.69
CA GLN A 36 -12.54 3.10 -10.28
C GLN A 36 -13.23 2.67 -8.99
N PRO A 37 -13.83 1.47 -8.91
CA PRO A 37 -14.41 0.94 -7.69
C PRO A 37 -13.39 0.16 -6.84
N ALA A 38 -13.72 -0.04 -5.57
CA ALA A 38 -13.15 -1.07 -4.68
C ALA A 38 -11.62 -0.98 -4.48
N GLU A 39 -11.07 0.23 -4.28
CA GLU A 39 -9.64 0.41 -4.02
C GLU A 39 -9.20 -0.33 -2.74
N GLU A 40 -10.00 -0.30 -1.67
CA GLU A 40 -9.74 -0.95 -0.38
C GLU A 40 -9.78 -2.49 -0.42
N GLU A 41 -10.33 -3.07 -1.50
CA GLU A 41 -10.36 -4.51 -1.74
C GLU A 41 -9.11 -4.97 -2.51
N ILE A 42 -7.96 -5.00 -1.85
CA ILE A 42 -6.64 -5.22 -2.45
C ILE A 42 -6.58 -6.38 -3.43
N ALA A 43 -7.25 -7.50 -3.12
CA ALA A 43 -7.26 -8.71 -3.95
C ALA A 43 -8.11 -8.54 -5.23
N ASN A 44 -9.23 -7.81 -5.14
CA ASN A 44 -10.22 -7.64 -6.22
C ASN A 44 -10.46 -6.16 -6.53
N SER A 45 -9.46 -5.33 -6.36
CA SER A 45 -9.58 -3.89 -6.62
C SER A 45 -9.91 -3.60 -8.08
N GLY A 46 -10.63 -2.51 -8.32
CA GLY A 46 -11.04 -2.09 -9.66
C GLY A 46 -9.89 -1.93 -10.63
N ALA A 47 -8.73 -1.46 -10.19
CA ALA A 47 -7.54 -1.34 -11.02
C ALA A 47 -7.08 -2.67 -11.61
N THR A 48 -7.31 -3.80 -10.92
CA THR A 48 -6.96 -5.14 -11.41
C THR A 48 -7.64 -5.47 -12.75
N TYR A 49 -8.84 -4.97 -12.95
CA TYR A 49 -9.64 -5.19 -14.16
C TYR A 49 -9.51 -4.03 -15.15
N MET A 50 -9.58 -2.79 -14.66
CA MET A 50 -9.59 -1.59 -15.51
C MET A 50 -8.26 -1.37 -16.23
N LYS A 51 -7.12 -1.78 -15.66
CA LYS A 51 -5.81 -1.65 -16.29
C LYS A 51 -5.71 -2.34 -17.65
N ASP A 52 -6.53 -3.38 -17.87
CA ASP A 52 -6.54 -4.17 -19.10
C ASP A 52 -7.53 -3.67 -20.16
N GLU A 53 -8.39 -2.73 -19.81
CA GLU A 53 -9.34 -2.11 -20.73
C GLU A 53 -8.61 -1.36 -21.84
N PRO A 54 -8.99 -1.56 -23.14
CA PRO A 54 -8.35 -0.90 -24.26
C PRO A 54 -8.31 0.64 -24.13
N LEU A 55 -9.42 1.22 -23.67
CA LEU A 55 -9.54 2.67 -23.48
C LEU A 55 -8.58 3.23 -22.41
N VAL A 56 -8.17 2.41 -21.44
CA VAL A 56 -7.19 2.79 -20.44
C VAL A 56 -5.78 2.66 -20.99
N LYS A 57 -5.50 1.53 -21.67
CA LYS A 57 -4.18 1.28 -22.30
C LYS A 57 -3.79 2.32 -23.34
N GLU A 58 -4.77 2.90 -24.05
CA GLU A 58 -4.55 3.97 -25.04
C GLU A 58 -4.21 5.33 -24.40
N CYS A 59 -4.40 5.52 -23.09
CA CYS A 59 -4.05 6.76 -22.43
C CYS A 59 -2.52 6.95 -22.42
N GLU A 60 -2.04 8.07 -22.92
CA GLU A 60 -0.61 8.40 -22.88
C GLU A 60 -0.10 8.61 -21.47
N ARG A 61 -0.96 9.10 -20.57
CA ARG A 61 -0.66 9.41 -19.17
C ARG A 61 -1.89 9.22 -18.31
N LEU A 62 -1.68 8.81 -17.06
CA LEU A 62 -2.71 8.78 -16.03
C LEU A 62 -2.34 9.74 -14.90
N ILE A 63 -3.33 10.48 -14.43
CA ILE A 63 -3.19 11.38 -13.29
C ILE A 63 -4.25 10.97 -12.27
N ALA A 64 -3.84 10.82 -11.02
CA ALA A 64 -4.74 10.61 -9.89
C ALA A 64 -4.38 11.56 -8.76
N LEU A 65 -5.33 11.80 -7.88
CA LEU A 65 -5.08 12.47 -6.61
C LEU A 65 -5.65 11.63 -5.46
N HIS A 66 -4.99 11.72 -4.32
CA HIS A 66 -5.51 11.20 -3.07
C HIS A 66 -5.57 12.33 -2.03
N ILE A 67 -6.72 12.54 -1.40
CA ILE A 67 -6.81 13.51 -0.31
C ILE A 67 -6.04 13.02 0.92
N TRP A 68 -5.28 13.92 1.55
CA TRP A 68 -4.41 13.55 2.66
C TRP A 68 -4.66 14.46 3.86
N SER A 69 -5.30 13.93 4.90
CA SER A 69 -5.71 14.69 6.08
C SER A 69 -4.54 15.24 6.91
N LYS A 70 -3.35 14.66 6.79
CA LYS A 70 -2.15 15.17 7.49
C LYS A 70 -1.52 16.37 6.79
N ILE A 71 -1.71 16.52 5.49
CA ILE A 71 -1.26 17.67 4.72
C ILE A 71 -2.30 18.79 4.86
N PRO A 72 -1.91 20.01 5.28
CA PRO A 72 -2.87 21.10 5.42
C PRO A 72 -3.52 21.47 4.08
N VAL A 73 -4.79 21.87 4.12
CA VAL A 73 -5.49 22.41 2.96
C VAL A 73 -4.73 23.60 2.36
N GLY A 74 -4.72 23.70 1.04
CA GLY A 74 -3.92 24.69 0.30
C GLY A 74 -2.47 24.26 0.04
N THR A 75 -2.12 23.01 0.40
CA THR A 75 -0.81 22.41 0.12
C THR A 75 -1.00 21.14 -0.68
N ALA A 76 -0.10 20.84 -1.60
CA ALA A 76 -0.09 19.61 -2.38
C ALA A 76 1.29 18.98 -2.39
N SER A 77 1.35 17.65 -2.51
CA SER A 77 2.62 16.95 -2.69
C SER A 77 2.58 16.14 -3.99
N LEU A 78 3.50 16.47 -4.88
CA LEU A 78 3.71 15.72 -6.12
C LEU A 78 5.21 15.47 -6.28
N ARG A 79 5.68 14.39 -5.64
CA ARG A 79 7.09 14.02 -5.62
C ARG A 79 7.48 13.17 -6.82
N TYR A 80 8.75 13.21 -7.20
CA TYR A 80 9.34 12.29 -8.18
C TYR A 80 9.56 10.89 -7.58
N GLY A 81 9.37 9.85 -8.40
CA GLY A 81 9.65 8.48 -8.00
C GLY A 81 8.65 7.92 -6.99
N PRO A 82 9.08 7.14 -6.00
CA PRO A 82 8.18 6.44 -5.09
C PRO A 82 7.33 7.37 -4.25
N VAL A 83 6.04 7.02 -4.08
CA VAL A 83 5.06 7.75 -3.24
C VAL A 83 4.51 6.83 -2.16
N MET A 84 3.95 5.67 -2.56
CA MET A 84 3.34 4.69 -1.67
C MET A 84 4.00 3.33 -1.88
N SER A 85 4.07 2.51 -0.81
CA SER A 85 4.76 1.22 -0.86
C SER A 85 3.94 0.15 -1.56
N ALA A 86 4.60 -0.94 -1.95
CA ALA A 86 3.90 -2.20 -2.22
C ALA A 86 3.14 -2.67 -0.97
N ALA A 87 2.01 -3.35 -1.19
CA ALA A 87 1.19 -3.88 -0.11
C ALA A 87 0.91 -5.37 -0.31
N ASP A 88 1.91 -6.17 0.04
CA ASP A 88 1.85 -7.62 -0.10
C ASP A 88 1.55 -8.30 1.24
N THR A 89 1.07 -9.54 1.19
CA THR A 89 0.82 -10.39 2.36
C THR A 89 1.49 -11.75 2.20
N PHE A 90 1.64 -12.46 3.30
CA PHE A 90 2.17 -13.82 3.28
C PHE A 90 1.54 -14.67 4.36
N ASP A 91 1.52 -15.98 4.10
CA ASP A 91 1.10 -17.01 5.03
C ASP A 91 2.23 -18.00 5.27
N VAL A 92 2.30 -18.53 6.50
CA VAL A 92 3.27 -19.53 6.93
C VAL A 92 2.52 -20.65 7.64
N TYR A 93 2.58 -21.83 7.07
CA TYR A 93 1.96 -23.04 7.61
C TYR A 93 3.05 -23.94 8.18
N ILE A 94 2.91 -24.30 9.45
CA ILE A 94 3.87 -25.12 10.18
C ILE A 94 3.19 -26.42 10.58
N GLU A 95 3.69 -27.53 10.05
CA GLU A 95 3.29 -28.87 10.42
C GLU A 95 4.32 -29.46 11.37
N GLY A 96 3.91 -29.78 12.59
CA GLY A 96 4.67 -30.45 13.61
C GLY A 96 4.11 -31.84 13.93
N LYS A 97 4.32 -32.26 15.16
CA LYS A 97 3.73 -33.47 15.74
C LYS A 97 3.21 -33.14 17.12
N GLY A 98 1.90 -33.14 17.31
CA GLY A 98 1.26 -32.86 18.57
C GLY A 98 1.47 -33.99 19.62
N GLY A 99 1.20 -33.65 20.86
CA GLY A 99 1.31 -34.63 21.98
C GLY A 99 1.14 -33.99 23.35
N HIS A 100 1.44 -34.75 24.38
CA HIS A 100 1.29 -34.31 25.75
C HIS A 100 2.34 -33.25 26.12
N GLY A 101 1.93 -32.10 26.66
CA GLY A 101 2.82 -30.98 27.00
C GLY A 101 3.97 -31.35 27.96
N ALA A 102 3.81 -32.35 28.81
CA ALA A 102 4.87 -32.86 29.68
C ALA A 102 5.83 -33.86 29.00
N LEU A 103 5.56 -34.25 27.73
CA LEU A 103 6.38 -35.20 26.97
C LEU A 103 6.89 -34.62 25.66
N PRO A 104 7.54 -33.43 25.68
CA PRO A 104 7.91 -32.70 24.46
C PRO A 104 8.90 -33.48 23.58
N HIS A 105 9.70 -34.39 24.12
CA HIS A 105 10.63 -35.22 23.37
C HIS A 105 9.96 -36.21 22.40
N GLN A 106 8.64 -36.43 22.52
CA GLN A 106 7.84 -37.27 21.62
C GLN A 106 7.14 -36.46 20.51
N THR A 107 7.33 -35.16 20.53
CA THR A 107 6.63 -34.18 19.65
C THR A 107 7.59 -33.44 18.73
N ILE A 108 7.02 -32.68 17.83
CA ILE A 108 7.66 -31.60 17.06
C ILE A 108 6.78 -30.39 17.30
N ASP A 109 7.24 -29.42 18.07
CA ASP A 109 6.44 -28.30 18.54
C ASP A 109 6.35 -27.19 17.50
N PRO A 110 5.19 -26.96 16.87
CA PRO A 110 5.03 -25.93 15.87
C PRO A 110 4.97 -24.51 16.48
N ILE A 111 4.72 -24.37 17.78
CA ILE A 111 4.74 -23.08 18.47
C ILE A 111 6.19 -22.60 18.58
N VAL A 112 7.10 -23.48 19.01
CA VAL A 112 8.53 -23.16 19.08
C VAL A 112 9.07 -22.84 17.69
N ALA A 113 8.78 -23.68 16.70
CA ALA A 113 9.19 -23.42 15.30
C ALA A 113 8.65 -22.08 14.76
N GLY A 114 7.40 -21.73 15.08
CA GLY A 114 6.81 -20.45 14.69
C GLY A 114 7.49 -19.25 15.37
N ALA A 115 7.82 -19.36 16.65
CA ALA A 115 8.55 -18.33 17.38
C ALA A 115 9.98 -18.12 16.80
N GLU A 116 10.68 -19.21 16.47
CA GLU A 116 11.98 -19.14 15.78
C GLU A 116 11.85 -18.48 14.40
N PHE A 117 10.80 -18.81 13.63
CA PHE A 117 10.52 -18.17 12.34
C PHE A 117 10.33 -16.66 12.50
N VAL A 118 9.51 -16.21 13.44
CA VAL A 118 9.28 -14.79 13.72
C VAL A 118 10.60 -14.08 14.06
N ASN A 119 11.43 -14.66 14.92
CA ASN A 119 12.72 -14.09 15.28
C ASN A 119 13.69 -14.05 14.10
N ALA A 120 13.82 -15.13 13.34
CA ALA A 120 14.70 -15.21 12.18
C ALA A 120 14.28 -14.19 11.09
N LEU A 121 12.98 -13.99 10.90
CA LEU A 121 12.45 -13.03 9.92
C LEU A 121 12.88 -11.59 10.22
N GLN A 122 13.05 -11.21 11.50
CA GLN A 122 13.52 -9.87 11.88
C GLN A 122 14.91 -9.56 11.32
N THR A 123 15.75 -10.58 11.17
CA THR A 123 17.11 -10.39 10.64
C THR A 123 17.14 -10.01 9.17
N VAL A 124 16.09 -10.33 8.42
CA VAL A 124 16.00 -9.96 7.00
C VAL A 124 16.04 -8.44 6.85
N VAL A 125 15.15 -7.72 7.52
CA VAL A 125 15.14 -6.24 7.43
C VAL A 125 16.37 -5.65 8.09
N SER A 126 16.79 -6.16 9.24
CA SER A 126 17.88 -5.53 10.00
C SER A 126 19.29 -5.89 9.52
N ARG A 127 19.48 -6.93 8.67
CA ARG A 127 20.80 -7.42 8.26
C ARG A 127 20.97 -7.68 6.75
N GLU A 128 19.88 -7.77 5.98
CA GLU A 128 19.95 -8.08 4.56
C GLU A 128 19.46 -6.92 3.67
N VAL A 129 18.48 -6.14 4.16
CA VAL A 129 18.00 -4.96 3.43
C VAL A 129 18.96 -3.79 3.64
N ASN A 130 19.24 -3.05 2.57
CA ASN A 130 20.02 -1.82 2.65
C ASN A 130 19.35 -0.85 3.65
N PRO A 131 20.05 -0.33 4.66
CA PRO A 131 19.49 0.57 5.67
C PRO A 131 18.86 1.86 5.10
N LEU A 132 19.20 2.22 3.87
CA LEU A 132 18.63 3.38 3.16
C LEU A 132 17.35 3.03 2.37
N GLU A 133 16.97 1.75 2.32
CA GLU A 133 15.74 1.29 1.67
C GLU A 133 14.66 0.99 2.73
N PRO A 134 13.55 1.76 2.76
CA PRO A 134 12.47 1.45 3.67
C PRO A 134 11.83 0.09 3.34
N ALA A 135 11.75 -0.76 4.35
CA ALA A 135 11.19 -2.11 4.22
C ALA A 135 10.50 -2.54 5.51
N VAL A 136 9.38 -3.26 5.37
CA VAL A 136 8.64 -3.87 6.48
C VAL A 136 8.37 -5.34 6.16
N LEU A 137 8.67 -6.21 7.11
CA LEU A 137 8.20 -7.59 7.19
C LEU A 137 7.65 -7.81 8.58
N SER A 138 6.33 -7.89 8.71
CA SER A 138 5.66 -8.06 10.01
C SER A 138 4.79 -9.29 10.00
N VAL A 139 4.99 -10.18 10.97
CA VAL A 139 4.02 -11.22 11.30
C VAL A 139 2.95 -10.58 12.17
N THR A 140 1.69 -10.65 11.74
CA THR A 140 0.57 -9.96 12.38
C THR A 140 -0.43 -10.91 13.03
N THR A 141 -0.41 -12.18 12.64
CA THR A 141 -1.19 -13.23 13.32
C THR A 141 -0.31 -14.44 13.61
N PHE A 142 -0.62 -15.12 14.73
CA PHE A 142 -0.01 -16.39 15.09
C PHE A 142 -1.08 -17.23 15.81
N GLN A 143 -1.50 -18.31 15.17
CA GLN A 143 -2.56 -19.18 15.65
C GLN A 143 -2.01 -20.59 15.89
N ALA A 144 -2.07 -21.07 17.12
CA ALA A 144 -1.65 -22.42 17.49
C ALA A 144 -2.23 -22.84 18.83
N GLY A 145 -2.56 -24.14 18.96
CA GLY A 145 -3.03 -24.72 20.21
C GLY A 145 -4.39 -24.20 20.70
N THR A 146 -4.99 -24.95 21.61
CA THR A 146 -6.31 -24.62 22.20
C THR A 146 -6.36 -24.92 23.70
N THR A 147 -5.34 -25.59 24.27
CA THR A 147 -5.32 -25.97 25.65
C THR A 147 -3.88 -26.04 26.22
N SER A 148 -3.73 -25.84 27.51
CA SER A 148 -2.44 -25.61 28.15
C SER A 148 -1.56 -26.86 28.30
N ASN A 149 -2.13 -28.07 28.20
CA ASN A 149 -1.42 -29.32 28.44
C ASN A 149 -1.20 -30.17 27.17
N VAL A 150 -1.48 -29.64 25.99
CA VAL A 150 -1.30 -30.32 24.70
C VAL A 150 -0.47 -29.47 23.77
N ILE A 151 0.61 -29.99 23.22
CA ILE A 151 1.36 -29.41 22.09
C ILE A 151 0.54 -29.67 20.84
N PRO A 152 0.20 -28.63 20.06
CA PRO A 152 -0.60 -28.78 18.85
C PRO A 152 0.17 -29.49 17.73
N ALA A 153 -0.54 -29.98 16.73
CA ALA A 153 0.08 -30.60 15.54
C ALA A 153 0.46 -29.56 14.46
N SER A 154 -0.07 -28.36 14.54
CA SER A 154 0.16 -27.31 13.52
C SER A 154 0.09 -25.90 14.11
N ALA A 155 0.70 -24.95 13.40
CA ALA A 155 0.53 -23.52 13.59
C ALA A 155 0.36 -22.83 12.25
N HIS A 156 -0.32 -21.68 12.26
CA HIS A 156 -0.48 -20.79 11.12
C HIS A 156 -0.12 -19.36 11.53
N LEU A 157 0.75 -18.74 10.75
CA LEU A 157 1.12 -17.35 10.88
C LEU A 157 0.74 -16.62 9.60
N SER A 158 0.33 -15.36 9.70
CA SER A 158 0.22 -14.49 8.55
C SER A 158 0.86 -13.14 8.81
N GLY A 159 1.17 -12.43 7.74
CA GLY A 159 1.86 -11.16 7.86
C GLY A 159 1.79 -10.28 6.63
N THR A 160 2.47 -9.15 6.72
CA THR A 160 2.53 -8.17 5.65
C THR A 160 3.96 -7.82 5.29
N ALA A 161 4.18 -7.54 3.99
CA ALA A 161 5.43 -7.06 3.44
C ALA A 161 5.20 -5.70 2.76
N ARG A 162 6.08 -4.73 3.04
CA ARG A 162 6.05 -3.40 2.44
C ARG A 162 7.44 -3.01 1.96
N THR A 163 7.54 -2.42 0.77
CA THR A 163 8.78 -1.85 0.22
C THR A 163 8.47 -0.92 -0.94
N PHE A 164 9.40 -0.02 -1.25
CA PHE A 164 9.37 0.82 -2.44
C PHE A 164 10.23 0.24 -3.58
N SER A 165 11.03 -0.79 -3.29
CA SER A 165 11.94 -1.43 -4.24
C SER A 165 11.24 -2.60 -4.94
N PRO A 166 11.01 -2.56 -6.27
CA PRO A 166 10.50 -3.70 -7.02
C PRO A 166 11.40 -4.94 -6.87
N THR A 167 12.71 -4.75 -6.89
CA THR A 167 13.69 -5.84 -6.75
C THR A 167 13.59 -6.54 -5.40
N LEU A 168 13.49 -5.77 -4.31
CA LEU A 168 13.32 -6.36 -2.97
C LEU A 168 11.97 -7.07 -2.85
N ARG A 169 10.91 -6.49 -3.43
CA ARG A 169 9.58 -7.09 -3.47
C ARG A 169 9.58 -8.47 -4.12
N GLU A 170 10.24 -8.61 -5.26
CA GLU A 170 10.37 -9.88 -5.98
C GLU A 170 11.24 -10.89 -5.22
N ALA A 171 12.16 -10.43 -4.38
CA ALA A 171 13.02 -11.30 -3.58
C ALA A 171 12.29 -11.88 -2.35
N TYR A 172 11.28 -11.22 -1.79
CA TYR A 172 10.61 -11.64 -0.56
C TYR A 172 10.12 -13.10 -0.56
N PRO A 173 9.45 -13.62 -1.61
CA PRO A 173 9.03 -15.03 -1.62
C PRO A 173 10.20 -16.01 -1.45
N GLY A 174 11.35 -15.70 -2.06
CA GLY A 174 12.59 -16.49 -1.92
C GLY A 174 13.18 -16.42 -0.52
N ILE A 175 13.18 -15.23 0.08
CA ILE A 175 13.66 -14.97 1.42
C ILE A 175 12.81 -15.73 2.45
N LEU A 176 11.49 -15.64 2.36
CA LEU A 176 10.56 -16.36 3.25
C LEU A 176 10.78 -17.89 3.18
N ARG A 177 10.90 -18.44 1.96
CA ARG A 177 11.20 -19.87 1.79
C ARG A 177 12.54 -20.27 2.38
N ARG A 178 13.58 -19.43 2.25
CA ARG A 178 14.90 -19.68 2.84
C ARG A 178 14.83 -19.71 4.36
N VAL A 179 14.16 -18.73 4.98
CA VAL A 179 13.97 -18.67 6.45
C VAL A 179 13.17 -19.89 6.92
N ALA A 180 12.06 -20.20 6.24
CA ALA A 180 11.22 -21.37 6.56
C ALA A 180 12.00 -22.68 6.52
N ARG A 181 12.85 -22.87 5.48
CA ARG A 181 13.69 -24.06 5.37
C ARG A 181 14.68 -24.17 6.54
N GLY A 182 15.40 -23.07 6.87
CA GLY A 182 16.37 -23.07 7.98
C GLY A 182 15.74 -23.42 9.32
N VAL A 183 14.60 -22.81 9.63
CA VAL A 183 13.84 -23.10 10.85
C VAL A 183 13.28 -24.52 10.82
N GLY A 184 12.77 -24.97 9.68
CA GLY A 184 12.25 -26.33 9.52
C GLY A 184 13.32 -27.41 9.77
N GLU A 185 14.54 -27.21 9.27
CA GLU A 185 15.67 -28.10 9.52
C GLU A 185 16.06 -28.15 11.01
N THR A 186 16.10 -26.99 11.66
CA THR A 186 16.43 -26.89 13.09
C THR A 186 15.35 -27.52 13.99
N SER A 187 14.08 -27.21 13.73
CA SER A 187 12.95 -27.65 14.54
C SER A 187 12.41 -29.04 14.16
N ARG A 188 12.80 -29.58 13.02
CA ARG A 188 12.24 -30.79 12.37
C ARG A 188 10.80 -30.63 11.90
N ALA A 189 10.23 -29.42 11.97
CA ALA A 189 8.90 -29.11 11.46
C ALA A 189 8.91 -28.95 9.93
N LYS A 190 7.78 -29.24 9.30
CA LYS A 190 7.59 -28.89 7.87
C LYS A 190 6.98 -27.51 7.80
N ILE A 191 7.68 -26.58 7.15
CA ILE A 191 7.23 -25.20 7.03
C ILE A 191 7.04 -24.85 5.56
N ARG A 192 5.82 -24.39 5.21
CA ARG A 192 5.45 -23.93 3.89
C ARG A 192 5.06 -22.45 3.98
N THR A 193 5.49 -21.69 2.98
CA THR A 193 5.15 -20.26 2.86
C THR A 193 4.37 -20.00 1.59
N GLU A 194 3.38 -19.13 1.66
CA GLU A 194 2.67 -18.55 0.53
C GLU A 194 2.86 -17.05 0.55
N TYR A 195 3.02 -16.45 -0.63
CA TYR A 195 3.20 -15.00 -0.77
C TYR A 195 2.20 -14.47 -1.78
N HIS A 196 1.47 -13.43 -1.39
CA HIS A 196 0.39 -12.84 -2.17
C HIS A 196 0.77 -11.43 -2.56
N PHE A 197 1.04 -11.25 -3.85
CA PHE A 197 1.34 -9.93 -4.40
C PHE A 197 0.07 -9.09 -4.46
N GLY A 198 0.06 -7.99 -3.71
CA GLY A 198 -0.93 -6.93 -3.80
C GLY A 198 -0.51 -5.85 -4.81
N PRO A 199 -0.93 -4.58 -4.63
CA PRO A 199 -0.46 -3.49 -5.48
C PRO A 199 1.06 -3.32 -5.38
N PRO A 200 1.73 -3.06 -6.52
CA PRO A 200 3.15 -2.73 -6.52
C PRO A 200 3.39 -1.34 -5.88
N PRO A 201 4.64 -0.90 -5.71
CA PRO A 201 4.91 0.48 -5.28
C PRO A 201 4.31 1.48 -6.27
N THR A 202 3.66 2.52 -5.76
CA THR A 202 3.24 3.65 -6.59
C THR A 202 4.46 4.51 -6.89
N ILE A 203 4.84 4.56 -8.15
CA ILE A 203 6.01 5.31 -8.63
C ILE A 203 5.55 6.35 -9.64
N ASN A 204 5.76 7.61 -9.33
CA ASN A 204 5.43 8.71 -10.22
C ASN A 204 6.45 8.84 -11.36
N ASP A 205 5.96 8.89 -12.58
CA ASP A 205 6.76 9.17 -13.77
C ASP A 205 7.26 10.62 -13.78
N ALA A 206 8.52 10.83 -14.14
CA ALA A 206 9.13 12.16 -14.08
C ALA A 206 8.43 13.18 -15.00
N ALA A 207 8.05 12.80 -16.22
CA ALA A 207 7.41 13.71 -17.16
C ALA A 207 5.97 14.05 -16.72
N CYS A 208 5.28 13.10 -16.07
CA CYS A 208 3.98 13.36 -15.46
C CYS A 208 4.11 14.33 -14.27
N VAL A 209 5.14 14.14 -13.44
CA VAL A 209 5.44 15.06 -12.32
C VAL A 209 5.78 16.46 -12.80
N ASP A 210 6.64 16.60 -13.82
CA ASP A 210 7.00 17.90 -14.38
C ASP A 210 5.76 18.70 -14.85
N THR A 211 4.82 18.00 -15.48
CA THR A 211 3.57 18.61 -15.93
C THR A 211 2.66 18.96 -14.76
N GLY A 212 2.45 18.01 -13.86
CA GLY A 212 1.58 18.19 -12.70
C GLY A 212 2.12 19.27 -11.73
N ARG A 213 3.44 19.36 -11.51
CA ARG A 213 4.02 20.42 -10.66
C ARG A 213 3.74 21.81 -11.19
N ARG A 214 3.80 22.05 -12.50
CA ARG A 214 3.42 23.35 -13.08
C ARG A 214 1.96 23.70 -12.80
N ALA A 215 1.05 22.72 -12.90
CA ALA A 215 -0.35 22.91 -12.52
C ALA A 215 -0.48 23.21 -11.02
N CYS A 216 0.16 22.41 -10.18
CA CYS A 216 0.19 22.64 -8.73
C CYS A 216 0.69 24.04 -8.37
N GLU A 217 1.79 24.49 -8.97
CA GLU A 217 2.35 25.82 -8.70
C GLU A 217 1.38 26.95 -9.10
N THR A 218 0.56 26.72 -10.12
CA THR A 218 -0.48 27.67 -10.54
C THR A 218 -1.63 27.73 -9.53
N VAL A 219 -2.09 26.57 -9.03
CA VAL A 219 -3.24 26.46 -8.13
C VAL A 219 -2.88 26.80 -6.69
N PHE A 220 -1.78 26.23 -6.19
CA PHE A 220 -1.40 26.31 -4.77
C PHE A 220 -0.37 27.41 -4.49
N GLY A 221 0.37 27.86 -5.50
CA GLY A 221 1.58 28.65 -5.33
C GLY A 221 2.80 27.76 -5.05
N LYS A 222 3.98 28.20 -5.53
CA LYS A 222 5.21 27.42 -5.52
C LYS A 222 5.64 26.95 -4.13
N ASP A 223 5.44 27.77 -3.11
CA ASP A 223 5.85 27.46 -1.73
C ASP A 223 4.94 26.43 -1.04
N HIS A 224 3.79 26.11 -1.66
CA HIS A 224 2.82 25.13 -1.18
C HIS A 224 2.87 23.80 -1.94
N VAL A 225 3.79 23.63 -2.87
CA VAL A 225 4.07 22.36 -3.56
C VAL A 225 5.29 21.72 -2.90
N VAL A 226 5.05 20.69 -2.10
CA VAL A 226 6.07 20.08 -1.25
C VAL A 226 6.36 18.63 -1.65
N ASP A 227 7.48 18.09 -1.21
CA ASP A 227 7.77 16.66 -1.23
C ASP A 227 7.41 16.07 0.13
N TRP A 228 6.19 15.53 0.25
CA TRP A 228 5.76 14.86 1.48
C TRP A 228 6.52 13.56 1.69
N GLU A 229 6.56 13.08 2.92
CA GLU A 229 7.22 11.82 3.26
C GLU A 229 6.61 10.62 2.53
N LEU A 230 7.42 9.58 2.32
CA LEU A 230 6.98 8.30 1.76
C LEU A 230 5.89 7.66 2.62
N GLN A 231 4.88 7.07 1.98
CA GLN A 231 3.77 6.43 2.68
C GLN A 231 3.89 4.90 2.60
N MET A 232 3.79 4.23 3.77
CA MET A 232 3.81 2.77 3.83
C MET A 232 2.46 2.13 3.52
N GLY A 233 1.43 2.91 3.21
CA GLY A 233 0.17 2.45 2.64
C GLY A 233 0.36 1.91 1.23
N GLY A 234 -0.55 1.04 0.79
CA GLY A 234 -0.65 0.60 -0.61
C GLY A 234 -1.66 1.45 -1.36
N GLU A 235 -1.55 1.49 -2.68
CA GLU A 235 -2.45 2.21 -3.59
C GLU A 235 -2.57 1.41 -4.89
N ASP A 236 -3.77 1.04 -5.28
CA ASP A 236 -3.96 0.17 -6.44
C ASP A 236 -3.83 0.90 -7.79
N PHE A 237 -3.85 2.24 -7.80
CA PHE A 237 -3.43 3.04 -8.95
C PHE A 237 -2.04 2.64 -9.47
N ALA A 238 -1.20 2.07 -8.60
CA ALA A 238 0.08 1.49 -8.97
C ALA A 238 -0.01 0.38 -10.02
N LYS A 239 -1.14 -0.34 -10.11
CA LYS A 239 -1.36 -1.47 -11.04
C LYS A 239 -1.47 -1.05 -12.51
N TYR A 240 -1.77 0.21 -12.81
CA TYR A 240 -1.77 0.70 -14.20
C TYR A 240 -0.33 0.77 -14.73
N ASP A 241 -0.11 0.33 -15.97
CA ASP A 241 1.21 0.30 -16.61
C ASP A 241 1.58 1.61 -17.31
N ASN A 242 0.62 2.49 -17.53
CA ASN A 242 0.81 3.79 -18.18
C ASN A 242 1.77 4.69 -17.38
N PRO A 243 2.50 5.61 -18.03
CA PRO A 243 3.13 6.75 -17.35
C PRO A 243 2.11 7.47 -16.47
N LYS A 244 2.43 7.63 -15.19
CA LYS A 244 1.43 8.09 -14.21
C LYS A 244 2.01 8.96 -13.11
N ALA A 245 1.14 9.77 -12.50
CA ALA A 245 1.46 10.50 -11.29
C ALA A 245 0.29 10.52 -10.31
N LEU A 246 0.58 10.25 -9.05
CA LEU A 246 -0.32 10.39 -7.91
C LEU A 246 0.06 11.64 -7.13
N LEU A 247 -0.88 12.57 -7.02
CA LEU A 247 -0.81 13.76 -6.17
C LEU A 247 -1.38 13.42 -4.79
N LEU A 248 -0.72 13.84 -3.73
CA LEU A 248 -1.34 13.92 -2.40
C LEU A 248 -1.87 15.34 -2.19
N LEU A 249 -3.19 15.47 -2.17
CA LEU A 249 -3.90 16.74 -1.99
C LEU A 249 -4.12 17.00 -0.50
N GLY A 250 -3.68 18.14 0.00
CA GLY A 250 -3.90 18.53 1.39
C GLY A 250 -5.39 18.75 1.69
N GLY A 251 -5.92 17.91 2.57
CA GLY A 251 -7.28 17.99 3.12
C GLY A 251 -7.32 18.30 4.61
N GLY A 252 -6.15 18.50 5.24
CA GLY A 252 -6.08 18.73 6.69
C GLY A 252 -6.50 20.14 7.10
N PHE A 253 -7.23 20.24 8.22
CA PHE A 253 -7.57 21.53 8.81
C PHE A 253 -6.32 22.35 9.17
N ALA A 254 -6.47 23.68 9.28
CA ALA A 254 -5.39 24.54 9.78
C ALA A 254 -4.94 24.12 11.19
N ASP A 255 -5.88 23.75 12.05
CA ASP A 255 -5.61 23.19 13.37
C ASP A 255 -5.11 21.74 13.23
N ALA A 256 -3.82 21.53 13.53
CA ALA A 256 -3.19 20.21 13.45
C ALA A 256 -3.79 19.16 14.39
N SER A 257 -4.41 19.58 15.51
CA SER A 257 -5.06 18.65 16.45
C SER A 257 -6.30 17.97 15.87
N ARG A 258 -6.88 18.54 14.81
CA ARG A 258 -8.01 17.99 14.06
C ARG A 258 -7.61 17.10 12.87
N ARG A 259 -6.31 16.92 12.61
CA ARG A 259 -5.79 16.13 11.47
C ARG A 259 -5.65 14.67 11.86
N TYR A 260 -6.74 13.95 11.94
CA TYR A 260 -6.73 12.51 12.15
C TYR A 260 -6.28 11.79 10.88
N PRO A 261 -5.50 10.67 10.99
CA PRO A 261 -5.04 9.93 9.81
C PRO A 261 -6.21 9.23 9.09
N GLN A 262 -5.96 8.80 7.86
CA GLN A 262 -6.83 7.89 7.13
C GLN A 262 -7.16 6.67 8.01
N HIS A 263 -8.36 6.09 7.82
CA HIS A 263 -8.91 4.95 8.57
C HIS A 263 -9.17 5.23 10.07
N SER A 264 -9.01 6.46 10.53
CA SER A 264 -9.41 6.87 11.88
C SER A 264 -10.94 6.98 11.99
N PRO A 265 -11.57 6.58 13.13
CA PRO A 265 -12.99 6.85 13.37
C PRO A 265 -13.30 8.35 13.51
N HIS A 266 -12.28 9.19 13.66
CA HIS A 266 -12.39 10.65 13.73
C HIS A 266 -11.93 11.34 12.44
N TYR A 267 -11.73 10.56 11.35
CA TYR A 267 -11.29 11.10 10.07
C TYR A 267 -12.25 12.20 9.59
N ASP A 268 -11.68 13.33 9.22
CA ASP A 268 -12.39 14.49 8.70
C ASP A 268 -11.43 15.32 7.84
N ILE A 269 -11.98 16.10 6.92
CA ILE A 269 -11.21 16.94 6.00
C ILE A 269 -11.79 18.35 5.91
N ASP A 270 -10.96 19.27 5.50
CA ASP A 270 -11.37 20.62 5.13
C ASP A 270 -11.89 20.62 3.69
N GLU A 271 -13.20 20.81 3.51
CA GLU A 271 -13.87 20.72 2.21
C GLU A 271 -13.39 21.76 1.19
N ARG A 272 -12.63 22.79 1.61
CA ARG A 272 -11.97 23.71 0.68
C ARG A 272 -11.00 23.00 -0.28
N ALA A 273 -10.50 21.83 0.12
CA ALA A 273 -9.67 20.97 -0.71
C ALA A 273 -10.39 20.50 -1.99
N LEU A 274 -11.73 20.37 -1.96
CA LEU A 274 -12.51 19.89 -3.11
C LEU A 274 -12.34 20.84 -4.31
N LEU A 275 -12.46 22.14 -4.09
CA LEU A 275 -12.29 23.12 -5.15
C LEU A 275 -10.87 23.11 -5.70
N LEU A 276 -9.87 23.10 -4.83
CA LEU A 276 -8.46 23.04 -5.20
C LEU A 276 -8.12 21.77 -6.03
N GLY A 277 -8.76 20.65 -5.70
CA GLY A 277 -8.61 19.41 -6.48
C GLY A 277 -9.25 19.48 -7.86
N VAL A 278 -10.35 20.24 -8.03
CA VAL A 278 -10.97 20.48 -9.35
C VAL A 278 -10.13 21.43 -10.21
N GLU A 279 -9.51 22.43 -9.58
CA GLU A 279 -8.65 23.41 -10.28
C GLU A 279 -7.33 22.80 -10.75
N TYR A 280 -6.78 21.82 -10.03
CA TYR A 280 -5.60 21.04 -10.38
C TYR A 280 -5.86 20.14 -11.58
#